data_a6dfcc72e8c9e6c9699f493a776449f3
#
_entry.id   a6dfcc72e8c9e6c9699f493a776449f3
#
_cell.length_a   1.000
_cell.length_b   1.000
_cell.length_c   1.000
_cell.angle_alpha   90.00
_cell.angle_beta   90.00
_cell.angle_gamma   90.00
#
_symmetry.space_group_name_H-M   'P 1'
#
loop_
_entity.id
_entity.type
_entity.pdbx_description
1 polymer ?
#
loop_
_entity_poly.entity_id
_entity_poly.type
_entity_poly.pdbx_seq_one_letter_code
_entity_poly.pdbx_strand_id
1 'polypeptide(L)'
;MCDPSANSTHQNTPSWGGAIRIGHSPNQGHRDGFIIFYFPDGKAGFIRYCDESQYQKDVGSPVNAQAISLTCVEPFKVWKITYSGPVYVFDDPNDASNFHKITLSKLPSREVNIDLTFTCYHPPFDFHRAMKIRGISFKRLLEKLNPAYLLSHAALGFKKLSSILVMSGASHYEQAGFVNGVITIDDQPHEFSGTGQRDHSWGVRDMRVINNWQWFSCQFGQDLAFNATRVEFLGFQAIGGHAYYQGECHPLKNWTLDAKYDATNKWAKTFSLILTLENGTQLTVTGDADINFPVLHTTEGLTAQVNEALALFHWNGQSSTGISEFMGQLYP
;
A
#
# COMPACT_ATOMS: atom_id res chain seq x y z
N MET A 1 -1.33 9.24 -1.18
CA MET A 1 -1.75 10.66 -1.26
C MET A 1 -1.68 11.07 -2.73
N CYS A 2 -2.73 11.59 -3.30
CA CYS A 2 -2.83 11.88 -4.73
C CYS A 2 -3.45 13.26 -4.95
N ASP A 3 -2.96 14.01 -5.93
CA ASP A 3 -3.43 15.36 -6.28
C ASP A 3 -4.63 15.27 -7.24
N PRO A 4 -5.79 15.90 -6.94
CA PRO A 4 -6.97 15.92 -7.82
C PRO A 4 -6.91 16.99 -8.91
N SER A 5 -5.89 17.86 -8.97
CA SER A 5 -5.82 18.95 -9.96
C SER A 5 -5.56 18.48 -11.40
N ALA A 6 -5.45 17.17 -11.64
CA ALA A 6 -5.39 16.57 -12.97
C ALA A 6 -6.77 16.53 -13.66
N ASN A 7 -7.56 17.61 -13.58
CA ASN A 7 -8.82 17.71 -14.31
C ASN A 7 -8.60 18.19 -15.74
N SER A 8 -8.97 17.27 -16.67
CA SER A 8 -9.36 17.52 -18.04
C SER A 8 -8.32 18.10 -19.01
N THR A 9 -7.70 17.25 -19.67
CA THR A 9 -7.47 17.12 -21.13
C THR A 9 -6.37 16.09 -21.32
N HIS A 10 -6.53 15.15 -22.23
CA HIS A 10 -5.62 14.06 -22.58
C HIS A 10 -4.14 14.49 -22.76
N GLN A 11 -3.48 14.79 -21.70
CA GLN A 11 -2.03 14.83 -21.58
C GLN A 11 -1.70 14.09 -20.27
N ASN A 12 -0.76 13.16 -20.33
CA ASN A 12 -0.13 12.53 -19.18
C ASN A 12 0.50 13.63 -18.31
N THR A 13 -0.31 14.30 -17.49
CA THR A 13 0.23 15.26 -16.53
C THR A 13 0.75 14.41 -15.39
N PRO A 14 2.05 14.43 -15.12
CA PRO A 14 2.62 13.68 -14.02
C PRO A 14 1.94 14.11 -12.73
N SER A 15 1.33 13.17 -12.04
CA SER A 15 0.65 13.45 -10.79
C SER A 15 1.65 13.36 -9.64
N TRP A 16 1.51 14.25 -8.67
CA TRP A 16 2.19 14.13 -7.40
C TRP A 16 1.53 13.02 -6.59
N GLY A 17 2.31 12.26 -5.87
CA GLY A 17 1.76 11.25 -5.00
C GLY A 17 2.84 10.60 -4.16
N GLY A 18 2.44 9.68 -3.31
CA GLY A 18 3.40 8.94 -2.52
C GLY A 18 2.77 8.04 -1.47
N ALA A 19 3.61 7.25 -0.85
CA ALA A 19 3.27 6.40 0.27
C ALA A 19 4.19 6.72 1.44
N ILE A 20 3.61 6.83 2.63
CA ILE A 20 4.35 6.98 3.89
C ILE A 20 3.94 5.82 4.78
N ARG A 21 4.92 5.06 5.24
CA ARG A 21 4.71 3.96 6.17
C ARG A 21 5.55 4.14 7.42
N ILE A 22 4.96 3.85 8.57
CA ILE A 22 5.68 3.64 9.81
C ILE A 22 5.28 2.28 10.38
N GLY A 23 6.25 1.42 10.61
CA GLY A 23 6.11 0.14 11.27
C GLY A 23 6.66 0.20 12.70
N HIS A 24 5.95 -0.42 13.63
CA HIS A 24 6.37 -0.52 15.00
C HIS A 24 6.28 -1.99 15.44
N SER A 25 7.41 -2.58 15.71
CA SER A 25 7.54 -4.00 16.10
C SER A 25 8.00 -4.11 17.56
N PRO A 26 7.08 -3.94 18.54
CA PRO A 26 7.44 -3.88 19.96
C PRO A 26 8.15 -5.13 20.48
N ASN A 27 7.76 -6.30 19.96
CA ASN A 27 8.35 -7.58 20.38
C ASN A 27 9.76 -7.79 19.83
N GLN A 28 10.15 -7.04 18.81
CA GLN A 28 11.47 -7.09 18.17
C GLN A 28 12.33 -5.89 18.52
N GLY A 29 11.75 -4.90 19.23
CA GLY A 29 12.47 -3.73 19.71
C GLY A 29 12.89 -2.76 18.61
N HIS A 30 12.20 -2.76 17.45
CA HIS A 30 12.54 -1.84 16.36
C HIS A 30 11.36 -1.06 15.83
N ARG A 31 11.67 0.07 15.20
CA ARG A 31 10.78 0.85 14.36
C ARG A 31 11.39 0.94 12.97
N ASP A 32 10.55 0.87 11.97
CA ASP A 32 10.95 1.13 10.59
C ASP A 32 9.94 2.08 9.93
N GLY A 33 10.37 2.72 8.89
CA GLY A 33 9.50 3.57 8.10
C GLY A 33 10.12 3.89 6.76
N PHE A 34 9.29 4.27 5.81
CA PHE A 34 9.75 4.77 4.53
C PHE A 34 8.81 5.84 3.98
N ILE A 35 9.35 6.63 3.07
CA ILE A 35 8.60 7.50 2.17
C ILE A 35 8.96 7.09 0.75
N ILE A 36 7.93 6.91 -0.07
CA ILE A 36 8.02 6.96 -1.52
C ILE A 36 7.35 8.24 -1.95
N PHE A 37 8.03 9.03 -2.76
CA PHE A 37 7.52 10.28 -3.28
C PHE A 37 7.63 10.29 -4.81
N TYR A 38 6.50 10.35 -5.50
CA TYR A 38 6.45 10.43 -6.95
C TYR A 38 6.47 11.88 -7.38
N PHE A 39 7.50 12.26 -8.14
CA PHE A 39 7.63 13.61 -8.67
C PHE A 39 6.91 13.78 -10.00
N PRO A 40 6.48 15.01 -10.33
CA PRO A 40 5.83 15.29 -11.61
C PRO A 40 6.66 14.99 -12.86
N ASP A 41 7.99 14.89 -12.72
CA ASP A 41 8.92 14.56 -13.79
C ASP A 41 9.09 13.05 -14.04
N GLY A 42 8.26 12.21 -13.38
CA GLY A 42 8.28 10.76 -13.53
C GLY A 42 9.33 10.05 -12.69
N LYS A 43 10.13 10.78 -11.93
CA LYS A 43 11.11 10.23 -10.99
C LYS A 43 10.45 9.84 -9.67
N ALA A 44 11.14 9.06 -8.84
CA ALA A 44 10.72 8.80 -7.48
C ALA A 44 11.81 9.14 -6.47
N GLY A 45 11.40 9.76 -5.37
CA GLY A 45 12.20 9.93 -4.18
C GLY A 45 11.93 8.81 -3.19
N PHE A 46 12.95 8.31 -2.53
CA PHE A 46 12.82 7.27 -1.52
C PHE A 46 13.74 7.51 -0.33
N ILE A 47 13.21 7.26 0.85
CA ILE A 47 14.00 7.15 2.06
C ILE A 47 13.42 6.04 2.94
N ARG A 48 14.29 5.30 3.60
CA ARG A 48 13.93 4.27 4.57
C ARG A 48 14.71 4.46 5.85
N TYR A 49 14.00 4.36 6.94
CA TYR A 49 14.55 4.38 8.30
C TYR A 49 14.31 3.05 8.99
N CYS A 50 15.32 2.60 9.71
CA CYS A 50 15.21 1.49 10.63
C CYS A 50 15.97 1.89 11.89
N ASP A 51 15.30 1.92 13.04
CA ASP A 51 15.88 2.31 14.31
C ASP A 51 15.66 1.20 15.34
N GLU A 52 16.75 0.58 15.74
CA GLU A 52 16.76 -0.44 16.80
C GLU A 52 17.04 0.16 18.18
N SER A 53 17.58 1.38 18.24
CA SER A 53 18.10 1.98 19.47
C SER A 53 17.09 2.81 20.26
N GLN A 54 16.02 3.28 19.63
CA GLN A 54 15.05 4.20 20.22
C GLN A 54 13.68 3.57 20.46
N TYR A 55 13.64 2.29 20.76
CA TYR A 55 12.41 1.66 21.16
C TYR A 55 11.94 2.23 22.52
N GLN A 56 11.04 3.21 22.49
CA GLN A 56 10.25 3.61 23.67
C GLN A 56 8.93 2.85 23.64
N LYS A 57 8.62 2.20 24.76
CA LYS A 57 7.38 1.44 24.95
C LYS A 57 6.10 2.28 24.97
N ASP A 58 6.21 3.57 24.75
CA ASP A 58 5.08 4.48 24.81
C ASP A 58 4.20 4.29 23.57
N VAL A 59 3.11 3.58 23.79
CA VAL A 59 1.99 3.37 22.85
C VAL A 59 1.15 4.64 22.79
N GLY A 60 1.77 5.80 22.84
CA GLY A 60 1.14 7.11 22.73
C GLY A 60 1.55 7.82 21.45
N SER A 61 0.67 8.64 20.90
CA SER A 61 1.01 9.60 19.83
C SER A 61 2.15 10.52 20.24
N PRO A 62 3.00 10.97 19.29
CA PRO A 62 2.96 10.70 17.85
C PRO A 62 3.66 9.39 17.47
N VAL A 63 3.25 8.80 16.33
CA VAL A 63 3.95 7.67 15.75
C VAL A 63 5.08 8.23 14.89
N ASN A 64 6.31 8.04 15.34
CA ASN A 64 7.50 8.61 14.68
C ASN A 64 8.45 7.52 14.23
N ALA A 65 9.10 7.74 13.07
CA ALA A 65 10.28 7.01 12.64
C ALA A 65 11.32 8.04 12.17
N GLN A 66 12.23 8.41 13.07
CA GLN A 66 13.19 9.49 12.88
C GLN A 66 12.51 10.80 12.44
N ALA A 67 12.76 11.25 11.19
CA ALA A 67 12.21 12.50 10.67
C ALA A 67 10.74 12.41 10.22
N ILE A 68 10.15 11.20 10.15
CA ILE A 68 8.74 11.01 9.77
C ILE A 68 7.89 11.04 11.04
N SER A 69 6.82 11.85 11.04
CA SER A 69 5.86 11.89 12.13
C SER A 69 4.41 11.83 11.62
N LEU A 70 3.63 10.95 12.22
CA LEU A 70 2.19 10.86 12.04
C LEU A 70 1.52 11.16 13.40
N THR A 71 0.94 12.35 13.53
CA THR A 71 0.32 12.80 14.78
C THR A 71 -1.19 12.75 14.67
N CYS A 72 -1.84 12.02 15.59
CA CYS A 72 -3.28 12.03 15.72
C CYS A 72 -3.73 13.34 16.38
N VAL A 73 -4.38 14.21 15.62
CA VAL A 73 -4.96 15.47 16.11
C VAL A 73 -6.35 15.23 16.69
N GLU A 74 -7.19 14.49 15.94
CA GLU A 74 -8.50 14.05 16.38
C GLU A 74 -8.69 12.58 15.95
N PRO A 75 -8.92 11.65 16.90
CA PRO A 75 -9.05 10.22 16.59
C PRO A 75 -10.09 9.95 15.49
N PHE A 76 -9.69 9.15 14.50
CA PHE A 76 -10.49 8.78 13.33
C PHE A 76 -10.94 9.92 12.42
N LYS A 77 -10.45 11.15 12.64
CA LYS A 77 -10.85 12.32 11.86
C LYS A 77 -9.67 13.07 11.26
N VAL A 78 -8.68 13.46 12.08
CA VAL A 78 -7.62 14.37 11.64
C VAL A 78 -6.25 13.85 12.06
N TRP A 79 -5.37 13.81 11.08
CA TRP A 79 -3.97 13.45 11.27
C TRP A 79 -3.05 14.49 10.67
N LYS A 80 -1.98 14.82 11.38
CA LYS A 80 -0.89 15.63 10.88
C LYS A 80 0.22 14.73 10.42
N ILE A 81 0.76 15.01 9.23
CA ILE A 81 1.84 14.27 8.60
C ILE A 81 3.00 15.24 8.40
N THR A 82 4.14 14.96 9.01
CA THR A 82 5.32 15.79 8.83
C THR A 82 6.54 14.96 8.49
N TYR A 83 7.40 15.53 7.68
CA TYR A 83 8.71 15.00 7.35
C TYR A 83 9.66 16.17 7.07
N SER A 84 10.94 16.03 7.43
CA SER A 84 11.99 16.97 7.05
C SER A 84 13.29 16.22 6.85
N GLY A 85 13.82 16.27 5.64
CA GLY A 85 15.10 15.65 5.31
C GLY A 85 15.23 15.24 3.85
N PRO A 86 16.33 14.56 3.49
CA PRO A 86 16.59 14.15 2.13
C PRO A 86 15.74 12.98 1.70
N VAL A 87 15.34 12.94 0.44
CA VAL A 87 14.88 11.75 -0.28
C VAL A 87 15.86 11.47 -1.42
N TYR A 88 16.24 10.21 -1.57
CA TYR A 88 17.15 9.79 -2.65
C TYR A 88 16.37 9.56 -3.93
N VAL A 89 16.83 10.13 -5.04
CA VAL A 89 16.08 10.19 -6.29
C VAL A 89 16.50 9.06 -7.23
N PHE A 90 15.53 8.34 -7.71
CA PHE A 90 15.61 7.36 -8.77
C PHE A 90 15.11 7.99 -10.06
N ASP A 91 15.97 8.08 -11.09
CA ASP A 91 15.58 8.55 -12.42
C ASP A 91 14.59 7.58 -13.09
N ASP A 92 14.81 6.30 -12.94
CA ASP A 92 13.81 5.24 -13.21
C ASP A 92 13.41 4.58 -11.89
N PRO A 93 12.18 4.78 -11.42
CA PRO A 93 11.69 4.16 -10.17
C PRO A 93 11.82 2.64 -10.12
N ASN A 94 11.76 1.95 -11.28
CA ASN A 94 11.90 0.50 -11.34
C ASN A 94 13.30 -0.01 -10.96
N ASP A 95 14.32 0.86 -11.04
CA ASP A 95 15.69 0.53 -10.60
C ASP A 95 15.76 0.19 -9.12
N ALA A 96 14.78 0.60 -8.32
CA ALA A 96 14.66 0.22 -6.92
C ALA A 96 14.49 -1.31 -6.73
N SER A 97 14.13 -2.08 -7.76
CA SER A 97 14.17 -3.55 -7.72
C SER A 97 15.56 -4.11 -7.47
N ASN A 98 16.59 -3.35 -7.77
CA ASN A 98 18.00 -3.69 -7.52
C ASN A 98 18.52 -3.06 -6.22
N PHE A 99 17.65 -2.71 -5.29
CA PHE A 99 17.97 -1.99 -4.05
C PHE A 99 19.12 -2.61 -3.25
N HIS A 100 19.24 -3.94 -3.26
CA HIS A 100 20.35 -4.66 -2.62
C HIS A 100 21.73 -4.38 -3.23
N LYS A 101 21.78 -3.79 -4.44
CA LYS A 101 23.01 -3.41 -5.16
C LYS A 101 23.25 -1.90 -5.11
N ILE A 102 22.25 -1.12 -4.64
CA ILE A 102 22.26 0.33 -4.64
C ILE A 102 22.62 0.82 -3.24
N THR A 103 23.63 1.68 -3.15
CA THR A 103 23.91 2.44 -1.94
C THR A 103 23.15 3.76 -2.05
N LEU A 104 22.09 3.94 -1.28
CA LEU A 104 21.23 5.13 -1.34
C LEU A 104 22.01 6.43 -1.30
N SER A 105 23.00 6.55 -0.40
CA SER A 105 23.82 7.74 -0.26
C SER A 105 24.68 8.12 -1.49
N LYS A 106 24.70 7.27 -2.53
CA LYS A 106 25.34 7.55 -3.81
C LYS A 106 24.38 8.07 -4.87
N LEU A 107 23.07 8.00 -4.62
CA LEU A 107 22.07 8.57 -5.51
C LEU A 107 21.98 10.09 -5.30
N PRO A 108 21.55 10.84 -6.32
CA PRO A 108 21.13 12.23 -6.12
C PRO A 108 20.08 12.31 -5.02
N SER A 109 20.04 13.41 -4.29
CA SER A 109 19.03 13.65 -3.27
C SER A 109 18.36 15.00 -3.47
N ARG A 110 17.13 15.12 -2.99
CA ARG A 110 16.41 16.39 -2.83
C ARG A 110 16.04 16.56 -1.37
N GLU A 111 16.14 17.78 -0.86
CA GLU A 111 15.60 18.10 0.46
C GLU A 111 14.09 18.27 0.36
N VAL A 112 13.37 17.52 1.19
CA VAL A 112 11.90 17.53 1.19
C VAL A 112 11.39 17.82 2.59
N ASN A 113 10.51 18.83 2.70
CA ASN A 113 9.76 19.11 3.90
C ASN A 113 8.27 18.88 3.61
N ILE A 114 7.63 18.04 4.38
CA ILE A 114 6.21 17.71 4.28
C ILE A 114 5.50 18.26 5.51
N ASP A 115 4.48 19.07 5.29
CA ASP A 115 3.57 19.56 6.31
C ASP A 115 2.14 19.40 5.79
N LEU A 116 1.54 18.24 6.01
CA LEU A 116 0.24 17.88 5.50
C LEU A 116 -0.75 17.54 6.62
N THR A 117 -2.02 17.83 6.36
CA THR A 117 -3.13 17.41 7.19
C THR A 117 -4.01 16.44 6.41
N PHE A 118 -4.23 15.26 6.97
CA PHE A 118 -5.16 14.26 6.45
C PHE A 118 -6.47 14.36 7.23
N THR A 119 -7.57 14.60 6.54
CA THR A 119 -8.91 14.70 7.13
C THR A 119 -9.81 13.62 6.57
N CYS A 120 -10.17 12.64 7.41
CA CYS A 120 -11.06 11.54 7.02
C CYS A 120 -12.47 12.06 6.72
N TYR A 121 -13.12 11.55 5.69
CA TYR A 121 -14.50 11.93 5.34
C TYR A 121 -15.51 10.78 5.50
N HIS A 122 -15.07 9.61 5.91
CA HIS A 122 -15.97 8.52 6.30
C HIS A 122 -15.47 7.78 7.56
N PRO A 123 -16.32 7.03 8.26
CA PRO A 123 -15.92 6.22 9.40
C PRO A 123 -14.86 5.17 9.03
N PRO A 124 -14.06 4.69 10.00
CA PRO A 124 -13.10 3.62 9.75
C PRO A 124 -13.82 2.35 9.29
N PHE A 125 -13.30 1.75 8.23
CA PHE A 125 -13.76 0.47 7.73
C PHE A 125 -12.93 -0.65 8.35
N ASP A 126 -13.57 -1.52 9.12
CA ASP A 126 -12.93 -2.65 9.80
C ASP A 126 -12.85 -3.86 8.87
N PHE A 127 -11.66 -4.16 8.40
CA PHE A 127 -11.40 -5.30 7.51
C PHE A 127 -11.66 -6.66 8.16
N HIS A 128 -11.50 -6.77 9.47
CA HIS A 128 -11.72 -8.04 10.16
C HIS A 128 -13.14 -8.56 9.96
N ARG A 129 -14.11 -7.65 9.84
CA ARG A 129 -15.52 -7.99 9.60
C ARG A 129 -15.86 -8.29 8.14
N ALA A 130 -15.02 -7.85 7.22
CA ALA A 130 -15.32 -7.86 5.79
C ALA A 130 -14.49 -8.86 4.97
N MET A 131 -13.31 -9.27 5.47
CA MET A 131 -12.47 -10.25 4.79
C MET A 131 -13.13 -11.62 4.74
N LYS A 132 -13.34 -12.14 3.52
CA LYS A 132 -13.93 -13.46 3.28
C LYS A 132 -12.87 -14.43 2.80
N ILE A 133 -12.63 -15.46 3.60
CA ILE A 133 -11.74 -16.56 3.20
C ILE A 133 -12.49 -17.44 2.22
N ARG A 134 -11.96 -17.59 1.01
CA ARG A 134 -12.45 -18.50 -0.01
C ARG A 134 -11.54 -19.71 -0.11
N GLY A 135 -12.16 -20.87 -0.31
CA GLY A 135 -11.44 -22.14 -0.38
C GLY A 135 -10.49 -22.22 -1.58
N ILE A 136 -9.58 -23.16 -1.48
CA ILE A 136 -8.52 -23.47 -2.42
C ILE A 136 -9.08 -23.85 -3.78
N SER A 137 -8.53 -23.29 -4.85
CA SER A 137 -8.64 -23.93 -6.17
C SER A 137 -7.90 -25.27 -6.12
N PHE A 138 -8.60 -26.37 -6.34
CA PHE A 138 -8.04 -27.72 -6.36
C PHE A 138 -6.86 -27.83 -7.35
N LYS A 139 -6.90 -27.11 -8.47
CA LYS A 139 -5.80 -27.01 -9.43
C LYS A 139 -4.54 -26.39 -8.81
N ARG A 140 -4.69 -25.27 -8.06
CA ARG A 140 -3.57 -24.64 -7.34
C ARG A 140 -3.05 -25.47 -6.18
N LEU A 141 -3.91 -26.27 -5.54
CA LEU A 141 -3.51 -27.25 -4.54
C LEU A 141 -2.61 -28.33 -5.16
N LEU A 142 -3.00 -28.87 -6.31
CA LEU A 142 -2.22 -29.87 -7.03
C LEU A 142 -0.85 -29.33 -7.52
N GLU A 143 -0.80 -28.10 -8.01
CA GLU A 143 0.44 -27.43 -8.40
C GLU A 143 1.42 -27.24 -7.22
N LYS A 144 0.89 -27.10 -6.01
CA LYS A 144 1.67 -26.97 -4.76
C LYS A 144 1.94 -28.31 -4.06
N LEU A 145 1.36 -29.40 -4.50
CA LEU A 145 1.65 -30.76 -4.01
C LEU A 145 2.94 -31.35 -4.59
N ASN A 146 3.81 -30.52 -5.19
CA ASN A 146 5.15 -30.94 -5.56
C ASN A 146 5.87 -31.50 -4.32
N PRO A 147 6.42 -32.75 -4.39
CA PRO A 147 7.09 -33.39 -3.26
C PRO A 147 8.22 -32.56 -2.64
N ALA A 148 8.95 -31.79 -3.46
CA ALA A 148 9.99 -30.88 -2.98
C ALA A 148 9.40 -29.72 -2.15
N TYR A 149 8.25 -29.20 -2.54
CA TYR A 149 7.52 -28.19 -1.78
C TYR A 149 6.99 -28.77 -0.45
N LEU A 150 6.44 -29.98 -0.48
CA LEU A 150 5.93 -30.66 0.71
C LEU A 150 7.06 -30.98 1.70
N LEU A 151 8.23 -31.43 1.22
CA LEU A 151 9.40 -31.72 2.06
C LEU A 151 10.00 -30.46 2.67
N SER A 152 10.15 -29.39 1.89
CA SER A 152 10.66 -28.10 2.41
C SER A 152 9.67 -27.41 3.36
N HIS A 153 8.37 -27.71 3.25
CA HIS A 153 7.31 -27.12 4.05
C HIS A 153 6.79 -28.03 5.17
N ALA A 154 7.08 -29.32 5.17
CA ALA A 154 6.65 -30.22 6.24
C ALA A 154 7.26 -29.85 7.61
N ALA A 155 8.52 -29.46 7.65
CA ALA A 155 9.15 -28.94 8.86
C ALA A 155 8.60 -27.56 9.30
N LEU A 156 8.09 -26.79 8.35
CA LEU A 156 7.41 -25.51 8.58
C LEU A 156 5.92 -25.69 8.86
N GLY A 157 5.31 -26.83 8.52
CA GLY A 157 3.86 -27.02 8.50
C GLY A 157 3.17 -26.81 9.86
N PHE A 158 3.74 -27.30 10.94
CA PHE A 158 3.19 -27.10 12.28
C PHE A 158 3.35 -25.64 12.76
N LYS A 159 4.48 -25.01 12.49
CA LYS A 159 4.68 -23.58 12.80
C LYS A 159 3.75 -22.69 11.95
N LYS A 160 3.51 -23.07 10.69
CA LYS A 160 2.61 -22.32 9.79
C LYS A 160 1.14 -22.40 10.20
N LEU A 161 0.66 -23.52 10.71
CA LEU A 161 -0.72 -23.65 11.20
C LEU A 161 -0.96 -22.75 12.42
N SER A 162 0.00 -22.69 13.34
CA SER A 162 -0.07 -21.74 14.46
C SER A 162 -0.01 -20.29 14.00
N SER A 163 0.78 -19.95 12.97
CA SER A 163 0.84 -18.60 12.40
C SER A 163 -0.48 -18.18 11.76
N ILE A 164 -1.23 -19.08 11.10
CA ILE A 164 -2.55 -18.77 10.56
C ILE A 164 -3.53 -18.43 11.69
N LEU A 165 -3.55 -19.21 12.76
CA LEU A 165 -4.40 -18.95 13.92
C LEU A 165 -4.07 -17.62 14.59
N VAL A 166 -2.77 -17.26 14.64
CA VAL A 166 -2.31 -15.99 15.20
C VAL A 166 -2.60 -14.84 14.24
N MET A 167 -2.45 -15.02 12.91
CA MET A 167 -2.81 -14.01 11.93
C MET A 167 -4.32 -13.70 11.91
N SER A 168 -5.18 -14.64 12.31
CA SER A 168 -6.61 -14.37 12.45
C SER A 168 -6.93 -13.32 13.52
N GLY A 169 -6.01 -13.03 14.44
CA GLY A 169 -6.08 -11.95 15.43
C GLY A 169 -5.50 -10.61 14.96
N ALA A 170 -4.97 -10.52 13.75
CA ALA A 170 -4.50 -9.26 13.21
C ALA A 170 -5.70 -8.37 12.85
N SER A 171 -5.67 -7.15 13.33
CA SER A 171 -6.71 -6.16 13.06
C SER A 171 -6.24 -5.16 12.02
N HIS A 172 -7.17 -4.62 11.26
CA HIS A 172 -6.88 -3.71 10.16
C HIS A 172 -8.09 -2.84 9.89
N TYR A 173 -7.92 -1.53 9.86
CA TYR A 173 -8.95 -0.61 9.38
C TYR A 173 -8.35 0.43 8.44
N GLU A 174 -9.21 0.91 7.55
CA GLU A 174 -8.86 1.93 6.57
C GLU A 174 -9.87 3.07 6.53
N GLN A 175 -9.39 4.24 6.11
CA GLN A 175 -10.21 5.42 5.90
C GLN A 175 -9.67 6.22 4.73
N ALA A 176 -10.56 6.66 3.84
CA ALA A 176 -10.23 7.66 2.85
C ALA A 176 -10.38 9.07 3.44
N GLY A 177 -9.66 10.03 2.88
CA GLY A 177 -9.68 11.40 3.35
C GLY A 177 -9.08 12.39 2.34
N PHE A 178 -9.27 13.66 2.64
CA PHE A 178 -8.58 14.76 1.98
C PHE A 178 -7.20 14.97 2.60
N VAL A 179 -6.25 15.37 1.77
CA VAL A 179 -4.89 15.71 2.18
C VAL A 179 -4.59 17.12 1.71
N ASN A 180 -4.30 18.01 2.63
CA ASN A 180 -4.01 19.41 2.30
C ASN A 180 -2.79 19.89 3.08
N GLY A 181 -2.02 20.79 2.49
CA GLY A 181 -0.88 21.43 3.14
C GLY A 181 0.20 21.84 2.16
N VAL A 182 1.45 21.82 2.61
CA VAL A 182 2.58 22.26 1.82
C VAL A 182 3.64 21.18 1.76
N ILE A 183 4.19 20.97 0.57
CA ILE A 183 5.39 20.16 0.34
C ILE A 183 6.47 21.09 -0.20
N THR A 184 7.56 21.23 0.53
CA THR A 184 8.71 22.03 0.06
C THR A 184 9.77 21.10 -0.49
N ILE A 185 10.26 21.36 -1.71
CA ILE A 185 11.30 20.58 -2.37
C ILE A 185 12.41 21.56 -2.76
N ASP A 186 13.63 21.32 -2.25
CA ASP A 186 14.80 22.18 -2.51
C ASP A 186 14.46 23.66 -2.27
N ASP A 187 13.86 23.96 -1.10
CA ASP A 187 13.39 25.29 -0.67
C ASP A 187 12.25 25.90 -1.51
N GLN A 188 11.67 25.15 -2.45
CA GLN A 188 10.51 25.61 -3.23
C GLN A 188 9.22 25.04 -2.64
N PRO A 189 8.31 25.88 -2.09
CA PRO A 189 7.06 25.40 -1.55
C PRO A 189 6.04 25.13 -2.66
N HIS A 190 5.30 24.04 -2.50
CA HIS A 190 4.22 23.61 -3.36
C HIS A 190 2.98 23.36 -2.51
N GLU A 191 1.89 24.08 -2.79
CA GLU A 191 0.60 23.77 -2.19
C GLU A 191 0.15 22.39 -2.66
N PHE A 192 -0.25 21.55 -1.72
CA PHE A 192 -0.77 20.23 -1.98
C PHE A 192 -2.23 20.14 -1.56
N SER A 193 -3.09 19.75 -2.49
CA SER A 193 -4.49 19.46 -2.23
C SER A 193 -4.87 18.20 -2.97
N GLY A 194 -5.23 17.16 -2.24
CA GLY A 194 -5.45 15.85 -2.84
C GLY A 194 -6.29 14.94 -1.95
N THR A 195 -6.29 13.67 -2.32
CA THR A 195 -6.94 12.61 -1.57
C THR A 195 -5.94 11.55 -1.15
N GLY A 196 -6.32 10.73 -0.21
CA GLY A 196 -5.48 9.65 0.27
C GLY A 196 -6.24 8.59 1.03
N GLN A 197 -5.55 7.50 1.29
CA GLN A 197 -6.00 6.39 2.11
C GLN A 197 -5.10 6.26 3.34
N ARG A 198 -5.71 6.17 4.50
CA ARG A 198 -5.04 5.81 5.73
C ARG A 198 -5.31 4.35 6.03
N ASP A 199 -4.26 3.57 6.09
CA ASP A 199 -4.24 2.18 6.54
C ASP A 199 -3.65 2.11 7.95
N HIS A 200 -4.31 1.42 8.85
CA HIS A 200 -3.77 1.08 10.15
C HIS A 200 -4.03 -0.38 10.46
N SER A 201 -2.94 -1.08 10.62
CA SER A 201 -3.00 -2.51 10.88
C SER A 201 -2.06 -2.88 12.03
N TRP A 202 -2.50 -3.81 12.89
CA TRP A 202 -1.71 -4.29 14.01
C TRP A 202 -1.97 -5.78 14.26
N GLY A 203 -1.07 -6.41 14.99
CA GLY A 203 -1.10 -7.83 15.30
C GLY A 203 0.10 -8.56 14.74
N VAL A 204 0.18 -9.85 15.02
CA VAL A 204 1.27 -10.69 14.53
C VAL A 204 1.08 -10.97 13.04
N ARG A 205 2.13 -10.76 12.26
CA ARG A 205 2.16 -11.04 10.83
C ARG A 205 3.37 -11.90 10.50
N ASP A 206 3.12 -13.05 9.92
CA ASP A 206 4.18 -13.91 9.41
C ASP A 206 4.19 -13.83 7.88
N MET A 207 5.11 -13.04 7.35
CA MET A 207 5.25 -12.83 5.90
C MET A 207 5.60 -14.12 5.15
N ARG A 208 6.10 -15.15 5.84
CA ARG A 208 6.46 -16.43 5.23
C ARG A 208 5.24 -17.22 4.75
N VAL A 209 4.06 -16.97 5.32
CA VAL A 209 2.82 -17.65 4.93
C VAL A 209 2.05 -16.92 3.83
N ILE A 210 2.36 -15.65 3.58
CA ILE A 210 1.73 -14.84 2.53
C ILE A 210 2.46 -15.09 1.22
N ASN A 211 1.77 -15.61 0.22
CA ASN A 211 2.35 -15.87 -1.09
C ASN A 211 2.38 -14.62 -1.97
N ASN A 212 1.24 -13.93 -2.02
CA ASN A 212 1.10 -12.67 -2.72
C ASN A 212 -0.09 -11.88 -2.16
N TRP A 213 -0.12 -10.58 -2.43
CA TRP A 213 -1.32 -9.78 -2.29
C TRP A 213 -1.47 -8.80 -3.44
N GLN A 214 -2.68 -8.31 -3.57
CA GLN A 214 -3.06 -7.20 -4.45
C GLN A 214 -3.88 -6.23 -3.59
N TRP A 215 -3.56 -4.95 -3.69
CA TRP A 215 -4.24 -3.89 -2.99
C TRP A 215 -4.41 -2.69 -3.93
N PHE A 216 -5.64 -2.24 -4.08
CA PHE A 216 -5.98 -1.09 -4.91
C PHE A 216 -6.72 -0.09 -4.06
N SER A 217 -6.36 1.17 -4.16
CA SER A 217 -7.06 2.26 -3.49
C SER A 217 -7.07 3.50 -4.35
N CYS A 218 -8.25 4.08 -4.52
CA CYS A 218 -8.44 5.34 -5.19
C CYS A 218 -9.66 6.08 -4.65
N GLN A 219 -9.64 7.40 -4.76
CA GLN A 219 -10.71 8.28 -4.32
C GLN A 219 -11.08 9.23 -5.45
N PHE A 220 -12.36 9.23 -5.85
CA PHE A 220 -12.97 10.18 -6.78
C PHE A 220 -13.75 11.21 -5.96
N GLY A 221 -13.03 12.02 -5.18
CA GLY A 221 -13.63 12.90 -4.20
C GLY A 221 -14.50 12.14 -3.18
N GLN A 222 -15.70 12.66 -2.94
CA GLN A 222 -16.71 12.01 -2.07
C GLN A 222 -17.70 11.13 -2.83
N ASP A 223 -17.62 11.07 -4.17
CA ASP A 223 -18.56 10.29 -4.98
C ASP A 223 -18.26 8.81 -4.89
N LEU A 224 -16.96 8.45 -4.91
CA LEU A 224 -16.47 7.10 -4.72
C LEU A 224 -15.09 7.13 -4.08
N ALA A 225 -14.93 6.40 -2.99
CA ALA A 225 -13.61 5.99 -2.49
C ALA A 225 -13.63 4.49 -2.28
N PHE A 226 -12.60 3.78 -2.69
CA PHE A 226 -12.59 2.33 -2.53
C PHE A 226 -11.21 1.81 -2.14
N ASN A 227 -11.25 0.65 -1.50
CA ASN A 227 -10.14 -0.27 -1.37
C ASN A 227 -10.59 -1.65 -1.83
N ALA A 228 -9.74 -2.34 -2.59
CA ALA A 228 -9.95 -3.72 -3.01
C ALA A 228 -8.71 -4.54 -2.68
N THR A 229 -8.84 -5.48 -1.76
CA THR A 229 -7.74 -6.28 -1.22
C THR A 229 -7.94 -7.75 -1.50
N ARG A 230 -6.87 -8.40 -1.94
CA ARG A 230 -6.76 -9.85 -2.08
C ARG A 230 -5.43 -10.31 -1.52
N VAL A 231 -5.46 -11.30 -0.64
CA VAL A 231 -4.26 -11.92 -0.07
C VAL A 231 -4.30 -13.41 -0.34
N GLU A 232 -3.24 -13.95 -0.88
CA GLU A 232 -3.05 -15.39 -1.01
C GLU A 232 -2.07 -15.90 0.05
N PHE A 233 -2.50 -16.87 0.81
CA PHE A 233 -1.69 -17.50 1.86
C PHE A 233 -1.95 -18.99 1.90
N LEU A 234 -0.90 -19.79 1.90
CA LEU A 234 -0.95 -21.25 2.01
C LEU A 234 -1.97 -21.94 1.08
N GLY A 235 -2.26 -21.35 -0.07
CA GLY A 235 -3.25 -21.88 -1.02
C GLY A 235 -4.67 -21.38 -0.79
N PHE A 236 -4.95 -20.65 0.29
CA PHE A 236 -6.21 -19.94 0.51
C PHE A 236 -6.13 -18.55 -0.11
N GLN A 237 -7.31 -18.00 -0.36
CA GLN A 237 -7.45 -16.63 -0.80
C GLN A 237 -8.39 -15.88 0.12
N ALA A 238 -7.95 -14.79 0.70
CA ALA A 238 -8.80 -13.85 1.39
C ALA A 238 -9.10 -12.67 0.45
N ILE A 239 -10.37 -12.33 0.31
CA ILE A 239 -10.83 -11.21 -0.51
C ILE A 239 -11.63 -10.29 0.39
N GLY A 240 -11.37 -9.01 0.30
CA GLY A 240 -12.06 -7.97 1.05
C GLY A 240 -11.91 -6.61 0.41
N GLY A 241 -12.35 -5.61 1.15
CA GLY A 241 -12.33 -4.23 0.76
C GLY A 241 -13.65 -3.53 1.03
N HIS A 242 -13.70 -2.28 0.67
CA HIS A 242 -14.88 -1.45 0.82
C HIS A 242 -15.00 -0.44 -0.32
N ALA A 243 -16.20 0.08 -0.49
CA ALA A 243 -16.45 1.28 -1.27
C ALA A 243 -17.30 2.24 -0.44
N TYR A 244 -16.82 3.46 -0.25
CA TYR A 244 -17.66 4.58 0.17
C TYR A 244 -18.33 5.13 -1.11
N TYR A 245 -19.63 4.93 -1.21
CA TYR A 245 -20.40 5.23 -2.41
C TYR A 245 -21.79 5.72 -2.02
N GLN A 246 -22.27 6.81 -2.64
CA GLN A 246 -23.55 7.44 -2.33
C GLN A 246 -23.73 7.80 -0.84
N GLY A 247 -22.64 8.22 -0.19
CA GLY A 247 -22.65 8.64 1.22
C GLY A 247 -22.57 7.52 2.24
N GLU A 248 -22.50 6.27 1.80
CA GLU A 248 -22.43 5.09 2.67
C GLU A 248 -21.18 4.25 2.41
N CYS A 249 -20.70 3.57 3.46
CA CYS A 249 -19.58 2.65 3.36
C CYS A 249 -20.08 1.22 3.19
N HIS A 250 -19.85 0.65 2.03
CA HIS A 250 -20.31 -0.69 1.65
C HIS A 250 -19.13 -1.67 1.65
N PRO A 251 -19.18 -2.79 2.38
CA PRO A 251 -18.22 -3.87 2.21
C PRO A 251 -18.28 -4.45 0.79
N LEU A 252 -17.14 -4.87 0.27
CA LEU A 252 -17.09 -5.61 -0.98
C LEU A 252 -17.52 -7.08 -0.75
N LYS A 253 -18.54 -7.51 -1.47
CA LYS A 253 -18.89 -8.93 -1.57
C LYS A 253 -17.83 -9.72 -2.34
N ASN A 254 -17.29 -9.10 -3.38
CA ASN A 254 -16.25 -9.62 -4.26
C ASN A 254 -15.65 -8.51 -5.13
N TRP A 255 -14.52 -8.79 -5.74
CA TRP A 255 -14.01 -8.02 -6.86
C TRP A 255 -13.23 -8.90 -7.82
N THR A 256 -13.14 -8.47 -9.07
CA THR A 256 -12.39 -9.15 -10.11
C THR A 256 -11.41 -8.18 -10.76
N LEU A 257 -10.32 -8.73 -11.27
CA LEU A 257 -9.26 -8.00 -11.95
C LEU A 257 -9.03 -8.63 -13.32
N ASP A 258 -9.10 -7.81 -14.35
CA ASP A 258 -8.53 -8.07 -15.67
C ASP A 258 -7.37 -7.10 -15.87
N ALA A 259 -6.17 -7.61 -16.17
CA ALA A 259 -4.97 -6.79 -16.19
C ALA A 259 -3.96 -7.22 -17.25
N LYS A 260 -3.28 -6.22 -17.82
CA LYS A 260 -2.05 -6.40 -18.59
C LYS A 260 -0.88 -6.05 -17.68
N TYR A 261 -0.01 -7.00 -17.48
CA TYR A 261 1.15 -6.85 -16.60
C TYR A 261 2.35 -6.27 -17.33
N ASP A 262 3.31 -5.78 -16.57
CA ASP A 262 4.63 -5.41 -17.07
C ASP A 262 5.40 -6.63 -17.61
N ALA A 263 6.56 -6.40 -18.23
CA ALA A 263 7.38 -7.47 -18.80
C ALA A 263 7.89 -8.48 -17.75
N THR A 264 7.96 -8.09 -16.47
CA THR A 264 8.35 -8.97 -15.35
C THR A 264 7.19 -9.73 -14.74
N ASN A 265 5.95 -9.43 -15.16
CA ASN A 265 4.70 -10.00 -14.65
C ASN A 265 4.50 -9.77 -13.13
N LYS A 266 5.04 -8.67 -12.60
CA LYS A 266 5.02 -8.37 -11.17
C LYS A 266 3.99 -7.32 -10.76
N TRP A 267 3.59 -6.44 -11.67
CA TRP A 267 2.60 -5.40 -11.43
C TRP A 267 1.79 -5.11 -12.69
N ALA A 268 0.57 -4.60 -12.53
CA ALA A 268 -0.32 -4.31 -13.64
C ALA A 268 -0.04 -2.92 -14.21
N LYS A 269 0.20 -2.85 -15.52
CA LYS A 269 0.31 -1.58 -16.26
C LYS A 269 -1.05 -1.00 -16.61
N THR A 270 -1.97 -1.85 -17.06
CA THR A 270 -3.36 -1.45 -17.31
C THR A 270 -4.28 -2.47 -16.68
N PHE A 271 -5.40 -2.03 -16.15
CA PHE A 271 -6.32 -2.95 -15.48
C PHE A 271 -7.77 -2.47 -15.50
N SER A 272 -8.66 -3.43 -15.31
CA SER A 272 -10.09 -3.21 -15.06
C SER A 272 -10.50 -3.97 -13.82
N LEU A 273 -11.10 -3.25 -12.87
CA LEU A 273 -11.68 -3.79 -11.65
C LEU A 273 -13.19 -3.77 -11.75
N ILE A 274 -13.84 -4.88 -11.38
CA ILE A 274 -15.27 -4.90 -11.12
C ILE A 274 -15.45 -5.11 -9.63
N LEU A 275 -15.86 -4.06 -8.92
CA LEU A 275 -16.17 -4.09 -7.50
C LEU A 275 -17.63 -4.47 -7.33
N THR A 276 -17.92 -5.55 -6.61
CA THR A 276 -19.28 -5.97 -6.30
C THR A 276 -19.56 -5.71 -4.83
N LEU A 277 -20.44 -4.77 -4.55
CA LEU A 277 -20.86 -4.41 -3.20
C LEU A 277 -21.76 -5.51 -2.59
N GLU A 278 -21.94 -5.52 -1.27
CA GLU A 278 -22.79 -6.50 -0.61
C GLU A 278 -24.27 -6.40 -1.04
N ASN A 279 -24.74 -5.19 -1.37
CA ASN A 279 -26.09 -4.96 -1.89
C ASN A 279 -26.27 -5.41 -3.36
N GLY A 280 -25.20 -5.91 -4.02
CA GLY A 280 -25.22 -6.37 -5.40
C GLY A 280 -24.86 -5.33 -6.44
N THR A 281 -24.69 -4.06 -6.08
CA THR A 281 -24.23 -3.01 -6.98
C THR A 281 -22.84 -3.35 -7.52
N GLN A 282 -22.62 -3.14 -8.81
CA GLN A 282 -21.32 -3.30 -9.46
C GLN A 282 -20.78 -1.96 -9.91
N LEU A 283 -19.53 -1.69 -9.57
CA LEU A 283 -18.79 -0.52 -10.00
C LEU A 283 -17.60 -0.99 -10.83
N THR A 284 -17.49 -0.50 -12.05
CA THR A 284 -16.34 -0.80 -12.92
C THR A 284 -15.38 0.37 -12.87
N VAL A 285 -14.15 0.09 -12.48
CA VAL A 285 -13.05 1.06 -12.41
C VAL A 285 -11.92 0.55 -13.27
N THR A 286 -11.39 1.39 -14.15
CA THR A 286 -10.20 1.06 -14.94
C THR A 286 -9.00 1.87 -14.45
N GLY A 287 -7.80 1.46 -14.83
CA GLY A 287 -6.61 2.21 -14.44
C GLY A 287 -5.41 1.91 -15.31
N ASP A 288 -4.53 2.90 -15.38
CA ASP A 288 -3.25 2.87 -16.07
C ASP A 288 -2.16 3.27 -15.08
N ALA A 289 -1.15 2.41 -14.92
CA ALA A 289 -0.01 2.66 -14.04
C ALA A 289 1.27 2.76 -14.88
N ASP A 290 1.85 3.94 -14.89
CA ASP A 290 3.10 4.21 -15.62
C ASP A 290 4.32 4.18 -14.70
N ILE A 291 4.12 4.48 -13.43
CA ILE A 291 5.20 4.58 -12.43
C ILE A 291 4.99 3.49 -11.39
N ASN A 292 6.03 2.67 -11.21
CA ASN A 292 6.07 1.64 -10.18
C ASN A 292 7.36 1.78 -9.37
N PHE A 293 7.26 1.71 -8.05
CA PHE A 293 8.40 1.69 -7.15
C PHE A 293 8.44 0.36 -6.37
N PRO A 294 9.38 -0.55 -6.69
CA PRO A 294 9.49 -1.83 -5.99
C PRO A 294 10.22 -1.66 -4.65
N VAL A 295 9.54 -1.98 -3.56
CA VAL A 295 10.09 -2.03 -2.21
C VAL A 295 10.44 -3.47 -1.85
N LEU A 296 11.67 -3.71 -1.40
CA LEU A 296 12.11 -5.04 -0.96
C LEU A 296 11.99 -5.15 0.57
N HIS A 297 11.35 -6.21 1.02
CA HIS A 297 11.27 -6.61 2.41
C HIS A 297 11.96 -7.96 2.60
N THR A 298 13.03 -7.99 3.39
CA THR A 298 13.72 -9.23 3.73
C THR A 298 13.53 -9.55 5.21
N THR A 299 13.00 -10.73 5.49
CA THR A 299 12.78 -11.22 6.85
C THR A 299 13.14 -12.69 6.91
N GLU A 300 14.04 -13.07 7.81
CA GLU A 300 14.45 -14.48 8.08
C GLU A 300 14.79 -15.27 6.79
N GLY A 301 15.52 -14.66 5.85
CA GLY A 301 15.95 -15.29 4.61
C GLY A 301 14.90 -15.31 3.50
N LEU A 302 13.70 -14.79 3.74
CA LEU A 302 12.69 -14.59 2.73
C LEU A 302 12.74 -13.13 2.24
N THR A 303 12.71 -12.93 0.95
CA THR A 303 12.56 -11.61 0.33
C THR A 303 11.22 -11.53 -0.38
N ALA A 304 10.45 -10.52 -0.04
CA ALA A 304 9.23 -10.14 -0.75
C ALA A 304 9.46 -8.82 -1.47
N GLN A 305 8.91 -8.70 -2.67
CA GLN A 305 8.87 -7.44 -3.42
C GLN A 305 7.45 -6.91 -3.40
N VAL A 306 7.30 -5.69 -2.91
CA VAL A 306 6.05 -4.92 -2.97
C VAL A 306 6.22 -3.88 -4.06
N ASN A 307 5.36 -3.93 -5.06
CA ASN A 307 5.35 -3.00 -6.18
C ASN A 307 4.28 -1.94 -5.89
N GLU A 308 4.71 -0.77 -5.47
CA GLU A 308 3.87 0.39 -5.23
C GLU A 308 3.75 1.17 -6.54
N ALA A 309 2.64 1.02 -7.24
CA ALA A 309 2.44 1.74 -8.48
C ALA A 309 1.48 2.90 -8.31
N LEU A 310 1.91 4.09 -8.72
CA LEU A 310 1.04 5.24 -8.87
C LEU A 310 0.25 5.07 -10.17
N ALA A 311 -1.07 4.97 -10.06
CA ALA A 311 -1.96 4.70 -11.18
C ALA A 311 -2.99 5.82 -11.36
N LEU A 312 -3.31 6.14 -12.60
CA LEU A 312 -4.44 6.97 -12.96
C LEU A 312 -5.67 6.06 -13.11
N PHE A 313 -6.63 6.23 -12.22
CA PHE A 313 -7.89 5.49 -12.23
C PHE A 313 -8.98 6.28 -12.94
N HIS A 314 -9.91 5.56 -13.58
CA HIS A 314 -11.05 6.11 -14.30
C HIS A 314 -12.34 5.45 -13.83
N TRP A 315 -13.33 6.25 -13.50
CA TRP A 315 -14.65 5.82 -13.11
C TRP A 315 -15.70 6.86 -13.51
N ASN A 316 -16.76 6.41 -14.19
CA ASN A 316 -17.91 7.27 -14.56
C ASN A 316 -17.52 8.63 -15.18
N GLY A 317 -16.53 8.61 -16.08
CA GLY A 317 -16.03 9.83 -16.74
C GLY A 317 -15.11 10.71 -15.89
N GLN A 318 -14.87 10.35 -14.64
CA GLN A 318 -13.92 11.01 -13.76
C GLN A 318 -12.57 10.29 -13.81
N SER A 319 -11.50 11.01 -13.51
CA SER A 319 -10.16 10.45 -13.33
C SER A 319 -9.58 10.88 -11.99
N SER A 320 -8.86 9.99 -11.34
CA SER A 320 -8.17 10.30 -10.09
C SER A 320 -6.93 9.42 -9.94
N THR A 321 -5.93 9.92 -9.25
CA THR A 321 -4.71 9.17 -8.97
C THR A 321 -4.88 8.33 -7.70
N GLY A 322 -4.37 7.10 -7.75
CA GLY A 322 -4.44 6.16 -6.63
C GLY A 322 -3.24 5.23 -6.62
N ILE A 323 -3.26 4.27 -5.73
CA ILE A 323 -2.22 3.24 -5.61
C ILE A 323 -2.75 1.89 -6.10
N SER A 324 -1.92 1.23 -6.89
CA SER A 324 -2.08 -0.15 -7.33
C SER A 324 -0.87 -0.93 -6.83
N GLU A 325 -1.08 -1.74 -5.80
CA GLU A 325 -0.01 -2.46 -5.10
C GLU A 325 -0.07 -3.95 -5.39
N PHE A 326 1.09 -4.53 -5.68
CA PHE A 326 1.27 -5.95 -5.91
C PHE A 326 2.47 -6.47 -5.11
N MET A 327 2.24 -7.41 -4.23
CA MET A 327 3.33 -8.11 -3.54
C MET A 327 3.48 -9.53 -4.03
N GLY A 328 4.71 -9.95 -4.23
CA GLY A 328 5.08 -11.35 -4.45
C GLY A 328 6.35 -11.72 -3.70
N GLN A 329 6.43 -12.99 -3.28
CA GLN A 329 7.67 -13.53 -2.73
C GLN A 329 8.68 -13.74 -3.85
N LEU A 330 9.92 -13.31 -3.61
CA LEU A 330 11.07 -13.64 -4.45
C LEU A 330 11.68 -14.91 -3.89
N TYR A 331 11.45 -16.03 -4.56
CA TYR A 331 12.14 -17.26 -4.24
C TYR A 331 13.56 -17.20 -4.79
N PRO A 332 14.57 -17.69 -4.04
CA PRO A 332 15.95 -17.78 -4.53
C PRO A 332 16.09 -18.74 -5.71
#